data_2f56c353490c7542f32acb5600fe77a8
#
_entry.id   2f56c353490c7542f32acb5600fe77a8
#
_cell.length_a   1.000
_cell.length_b   1.000
_cell.length_c   1.000
_cell.angle_alpha   90.00
_cell.angle_beta   90.00
_cell.angle_gamma   90.00
#
_symmetry.space_group_name_H-M   'P 1'
#
loop_
_entity.id
_entity.type
_entity.pdbx_description
1 polymer ?
#
loop_
_entity_poly.entity_id
_entity_poly.type
_entity_poly.pdbx_seq_one_letter_code
_entity_poly.pdbx_strand_id
1 'polypeptide(L)'
;MPDLPQRIGGRPKTNYGLPHEQLDQNPPADIYEQLKSQAFDFPFVERRPSIISVPGAEALWLLEEGGHSCAEAFMRGNEFAHVHPPYDGSMHMMLPEDLVAEVVEQGWGKFTRWCRGARRRQPC
;
A
#
# COMPACT_ATOMS: atom_id res chain seq x y z
N MET A 1 10.41 -10.16 12.57
CA MET A 1 10.41 -9.37 11.35
C MET A 1 11.80 -8.96 10.97
N PRO A 2 12.14 -8.96 9.68
CA PRO A 2 13.43 -8.43 9.28
C PRO A 2 13.48 -6.93 9.54
N ASP A 3 14.62 -6.48 9.98
CA ASP A 3 14.84 -5.05 10.17
C ASP A 3 14.96 -4.38 8.80
N LEU A 4 14.25 -3.27 8.62
CA LEU A 4 14.33 -2.51 7.39
C LEU A 4 15.54 -1.58 7.44
N PRO A 5 16.32 -1.49 6.36
CA PRO A 5 17.39 -0.51 6.30
C PRO A 5 16.83 0.90 6.23
N GLN A 6 17.62 1.87 6.65
CA GLN A 6 17.26 3.27 6.46
C GLN A 6 17.21 3.59 4.98
N ARG A 7 16.11 4.20 4.50
CA ARG A 7 16.02 4.63 3.12
C ARG A 7 16.99 5.80 2.86
N ILE A 8 17.68 5.72 1.76
CA ILE A 8 18.63 6.76 1.35
C ILE A 8 17.86 7.88 0.63
N GLY A 9 18.18 9.12 0.96
CA GLY A 9 17.53 10.30 0.38
C GLY A 9 16.38 10.81 1.21
N GLY A 10 15.83 11.95 0.79
CA GLY A 10 14.70 12.58 1.46
C GLY A 10 13.39 11.87 1.17
N ARG A 11 12.41 12.09 2.01
CA ARG A 11 11.08 11.54 1.79
C ARG A 11 10.43 12.20 0.59
N PRO A 12 9.68 11.45 -0.23
CA PRO A 12 8.88 12.06 -1.29
C PRO A 12 7.87 13.05 -0.72
N LYS A 13 7.59 14.10 -1.46
CA LYS A 13 6.51 15.02 -1.13
C LYS A 13 5.18 14.39 -1.48
N THR A 14 4.21 14.61 -0.62
CA THR A 14 2.84 14.11 -0.82
C THR A 14 1.86 15.25 -0.58
N ASN A 15 0.65 15.10 -1.11
CA ASN A 15 -0.43 16.03 -0.80
C ASN A 15 -0.98 15.76 0.61
N TYR A 16 -1.84 16.65 1.10
CA TYR A 16 -2.40 16.52 2.45
C TYR A 16 -3.76 15.87 2.50
N GLY A 17 -4.42 15.74 1.37
CA GLY A 17 -5.79 15.25 1.32
C GLY A 17 -5.88 13.81 0.84
N LEU A 18 -7.11 13.41 0.54
CA LEU A 18 -7.41 12.17 -0.15
C LEU A 18 -7.91 12.51 -1.55
N PRO A 19 -7.51 11.76 -2.57
CA PRO A 19 -6.56 10.65 -2.50
C PRO A 19 -5.16 11.11 -2.12
N HIS A 20 -4.45 10.29 -1.34
CA HIS A 20 -3.09 10.59 -0.90
C HIS A 20 -2.13 10.18 -2.01
N GLU A 21 -1.47 11.15 -2.61
CA GLU A 21 -0.65 10.94 -3.79
C GLU A 21 0.77 11.44 -3.59
N GLN A 22 1.71 10.79 -4.27
CA GLN A 22 3.11 11.16 -4.25
C GLN A 22 3.37 12.22 -5.32
N LEU A 23 3.95 13.35 -4.93
CA LEU A 23 4.11 14.51 -5.79
C LEU A 23 5.48 14.60 -6.46
N ASP A 24 6.48 13.92 -5.92
CA ASP A 24 7.81 13.86 -6.52
C ASP A 24 8.42 12.49 -6.31
N GLN A 25 9.62 12.28 -6.85
CA GLN A 25 10.31 10.99 -6.84
C GLN A 25 9.43 9.87 -7.41
N ASN A 26 8.59 10.22 -8.38
CA ASN A 26 7.71 9.27 -9.02
C ASN A 26 8.53 8.25 -9.80
N PRO A 27 8.13 6.97 -9.83
CA PRO A 27 8.97 5.93 -10.40
C PRO A 27 9.09 6.05 -11.92
N PRO A 28 10.28 5.74 -12.49
CA PRO A 28 10.38 5.51 -13.92
C PRO A 28 9.48 4.36 -14.36
N ALA A 29 9.08 4.35 -15.63
CA ALA A 29 8.14 3.36 -16.14
C ALA A 29 8.60 1.92 -15.92
N ASP A 30 9.87 1.63 -16.10
CA ASP A 30 10.42 0.28 -15.91
C ASP A 30 10.37 -0.16 -14.45
N ILE A 31 10.66 0.75 -13.51
CA ILE A 31 10.59 0.45 -12.08
C ILE A 31 9.13 0.26 -11.65
N TYR A 32 8.23 1.09 -12.16
CA TYR A 32 6.81 0.96 -11.88
C TYR A 32 6.26 -0.39 -12.34
N GLU A 33 6.59 -0.81 -13.56
CA GLU A 33 6.14 -2.10 -14.07
C GLU A 33 6.77 -3.27 -13.31
N GLN A 34 8.03 -3.14 -12.89
CA GLN A 34 8.69 -4.15 -12.07
C GLN A 34 7.99 -4.31 -10.71
N LEU A 35 7.65 -3.21 -10.07
CA LEU A 35 6.91 -3.23 -8.80
C LEU A 35 5.59 -3.98 -8.98
N LYS A 36 4.82 -3.63 -10.01
CA LYS A 36 3.53 -4.26 -10.25
C LYS A 36 3.69 -5.76 -10.55
N SER A 37 4.65 -6.11 -11.39
CA SER A 37 4.91 -7.51 -11.72
C SER A 37 5.19 -8.34 -10.47
N GLN A 38 6.00 -7.82 -9.56
CA GLN A 38 6.33 -8.52 -8.32
C GLN A 38 5.16 -8.54 -7.35
N ALA A 39 4.45 -7.44 -7.20
CA ALA A 39 3.32 -7.34 -6.26
C ALA A 39 2.19 -8.30 -6.63
N PHE A 40 1.89 -8.43 -7.90
CA PHE A 40 0.80 -9.29 -8.37
C PHE A 40 1.22 -10.74 -8.62
N ASP A 41 2.48 -11.08 -8.39
CA ASP A 41 2.98 -12.43 -8.57
C ASP A 41 2.91 -13.28 -7.29
N PHE A 42 2.50 -12.72 -6.16
CA PHE A 42 2.34 -13.49 -4.93
C PHE A 42 1.19 -14.48 -5.06
N PRO A 43 1.32 -15.69 -4.47
CA PRO A 43 0.22 -16.65 -4.49
C PRO A 43 -1.01 -16.08 -3.79
N PHE A 44 -2.19 -16.46 -4.29
CA PHE A 44 -3.50 -16.06 -3.75
C PHE A 44 -3.79 -14.57 -3.83
N VAL A 45 -3.03 -13.82 -4.62
CA VAL A 45 -3.29 -12.41 -4.90
C VAL A 45 -3.87 -12.27 -6.29
N GLU A 46 -5.03 -11.62 -6.38
CA GLU A 46 -5.70 -11.34 -7.64
C GLU A 46 -5.63 -9.84 -7.92
N ARG A 47 -5.40 -9.50 -9.18
CA ARG A 47 -5.42 -8.11 -9.63
C ARG A 47 -6.85 -7.70 -9.95
N ARG A 48 -7.32 -6.63 -9.31
CA ARG A 48 -8.64 -6.06 -9.56
C ARG A 48 -8.57 -4.54 -9.62
N PRO A 49 -9.51 -3.85 -10.26
CA PRO A 49 -9.61 -2.41 -10.10
C PRO A 49 -9.84 -2.06 -8.62
N SER A 50 -9.15 -1.04 -8.12
CA SER A 50 -9.39 -0.60 -6.75
C SER A 50 -10.76 0.06 -6.64
N ILE A 51 -11.48 -0.27 -5.57
CA ILE A 51 -12.83 0.28 -5.34
C ILE A 51 -12.81 1.47 -4.40
N ILE A 52 -11.65 1.85 -3.88
CA ILE A 52 -11.50 2.94 -2.91
C ILE A 52 -10.42 3.95 -3.27
N SER A 53 -9.83 3.82 -4.43
CA SER A 53 -8.73 4.67 -4.86
C SER A 53 -9.10 5.44 -6.12
N VAL A 54 -8.11 6.16 -6.67
CA VAL A 54 -8.30 6.94 -7.88
C VAL A 54 -8.60 6.03 -9.08
N PRO A 55 -9.29 6.55 -10.11
CA PRO A 55 -9.51 5.77 -11.33
C PRO A 55 -8.20 5.28 -11.92
N GLY A 56 -8.18 4.00 -12.31
CA GLY A 56 -6.99 3.37 -12.85
C GLY A 56 -6.06 2.73 -11.83
N ALA A 57 -6.30 2.93 -10.53
CA ALA A 57 -5.56 2.23 -9.50
C ALA A 57 -5.92 0.75 -9.50
N GLU A 58 -4.91 -0.09 -9.29
CA GLU A 58 -5.08 -1.54 -9.29
C GLU A 58 -4.92 -2.10 -7.88
N ALA A 59 -5.88 -2.93 -7.47
CA ALA A 59 -5.93 -3.51 -6.14
C ALA A 59 -5.28 -4.87 -6.09
N LEU A 60 -4.59 -5.14 -4.97
CA LEU A 60 -4.17 -6.46 -4.58
C LEU A 60 -5.29 -7.04 -3.70
N TRP A 61 -5.91 -8.08 -4.20
CA TRP A 61 -7.06 -8.73 -3.59
C TRP A 61 -6.67 -10.11 -3.10
N LEU A 62 -6.89 -10.39 -1.83
CA LEU A 62 -6.55 -11.69 -1.27
C LEU A 62 -7.69 -12.67 -1.54
N LEU A 63 -7.36 -13.77 -2.21
CA LEU A 63 -8.30 -14.86 -2.45
C LEU A 63 -8.51 -15.67 -1.17
N GLU A 64 -9.69 -16.28 -1.03
CA GLU A 64 -10.02 -17.07 0.17
C GLU A 64 -9.03 -18.20 0.42
N GLU A 65 -8.51 -18.80 -0.63
CA GLU A 65 -7.52 -19.88 -0.55
C GLU A 65 -6.21 -19.43 0.10
N GLY A 66 -5.98 -18.14 0.20
CA GLY A 66 -4.81 -17.57 0.87
C GLY A 66 -4.87 -17.60 2.38
N GLY A 67 -5.98 -18.08 2.94
CA GLY A 67 -6.16 -18.19 4.38
C GLY A 67 -7.06 -17.10 4.94
N HIS A 68 -7.11 -17.04 6.26
CA HIS A 68 -7.92 -16.05 6.96
C HIS A 68 -7.08 -14.85 7.38
N SER A 69 -7.70 -13.69 7.28
CA SER A 69 -7.17 -12.46 7.87
C SER A 69 -8.30 -11.73 8.57
N CYS A 70 -7.96 -10.96 9.60
CA CYS A 70 -8.96 -10.17 10.30
C CYS A 70 -9.37 -8.95 9.47
N ALA A 71 -10.51 -8.36 9.80
CA ALA A 71 -11.07 -7.23 9.05
C ALA A 71 -10.10 -6.05 8.95
N GLU A 72 -9.25 -5.86 9.96
CA GLU A 72 -8.26 -4.78 9.97
C GLU A 72 -7.17 -4.94 8.91
N ALA A 73 -7.00 -6.14 8.37
CA ALA A 73 -6.01 -6.38 7.33
C ALA A 73 -6.46 -5.83 5.98
N PHE A 74 -7.71 -5.47 5.83
CA PHE A 74 -8.28 -5.06 4.55
C PHE A 74 -8.76 -3.62 4.58
N MET A 75 -8.62 -2.94 3.46
CA MET A 75 -9.16 -1.60 3.25
C MET A 75 -10.65 -1.67 3.01
N ARG A 76 -11.05 -2.56 2.10
CA ARG A 76 -12.44 -2.80 1.75
C ARG A 76 -12.55 -4.16 1.06
N GLY A 77 -13.54 -4.97 1.46
CA GLY A 77 -13.62 -6.33 0.98
C GLY A 77 -12.34 -7.06 1.29
N ASN A 78 -11.70 -7.66 0.30
CA ASN A 78 -10.41 -8.32 0.45
C ASN A 78 -9.25 -7.50 -0.14
N GLU A 79 -9.48 -6.23 -0.43
CA GLU A 79 -8.42 -5.34 -0.89
C GLU A 79 -7.53 -4.95 0.27
N PHE A 80 -6.26 -5.36 0.26
CA PHE A 80 -5.30 -5.02 1.30
C PHE A 80 -4.22 -4.04 0.85
N ALA A 81 -4.14 -3.77 -0.44
CA ALA A 81 -3.20 -2.82 -1.01
C ALA A 81 -3.68 -2.39 -2.38
N HIS A 82 -3.21 -1.25 -2.85
CA HIS A 82 -3.43 -0.84 -4.23
C HIS A 82 -2.29 0.03 -4.73
N VAL A 83 -2.08 0.00 -6.03
CA VAL A 83 -1.04 0.77 -6.71
C VAL A 83 -1.72 1.84 -7.56
N HIS A 84 -1.30 3.08 -7.38
CA HIS A 84 -1.82 4.20 -8.16
C HIS A 84 -1.30 4.14 -9.61
N PRO A 85 -1.98 4.85 -10.55
CA PRO A 85 -1.51 4.93 -11.93
C PRO A 85 -0.11 5.54 -12.03
N PRO A 86 0.55 5.40 -13.20
CA PRO A 86 1.95 5.81 -13.35
C PRO A 86 2.24 7.29 -13.09
N TYR A 87 1.25 8.16 -13.21
CA TYR A 87 1.48 9.59 -12.95
C TYR A 87 1.92 9.86 -11.52
N ASP A 88 1.60 8.98 -10.61
CA ASP A 88 1.88 9.08 -9.19
C ASP A 88 2.73 7.88 -8.75
N GLY A 89 2.26 6.66 -9.04
CA GLY A 89 3.00 5.44 -8.78
C GLY A 89 3.13 5.05 -7.32
N SER A 90 2.40 5.72 -6.42
CA SER A 90 2.46 5.35 -5.01
C SER A 90 1.68 4.07 -4.75
N MET A 91 2.06 3.39 -3.66
CA MET A 91 1.40 2.18 -3.23
C MET A 91 0.85 2.39 -1.83
N HIS A 92 -0.42 2.09 -1.64
CA HIS A 92 -1.07 2.12 -0.33
C HIS A 92 -1.31 0.70 0.12
N MET A 93 -1.00 0.41 1.38
CA MET A 93 -1.16 -0.94 1.90
C MET A 93 -1.47 -0.95 3.38
N MET A 94 -2.16 -2.01 3.79
CA MET A 94 -2.41 -2.28 5.20
C MET A 94 -1.26 -3.13 5.73
N LEU A 95 -0.70 -2.70 6.86
CA LEU A 95 0.41 -3.40 7.53
C LEU A 95 0.10 -3.51 9.01
N PRO A 96 0.67 -4.52 9.71
CA PRO A 96 0.61 -4.55 11.16
C PRO A 96 1.22 -3.28 11.78
N GLU A 97 0.72 -2.86 12.93
CA GLU A 97 1.13 -1.59 13.55
C GLU A 97 2.63 -1.47 13.80
N ASP A 98 3.25 -2.53 14.29
CA ASP A 98 4.69 -2.56 14.53
C ASP A 98 5.49 -2.36 13.25
N LEU A 99 5.04 -2.96 12.16
CA LEU A 99 5.68 -2.80 10.86
C LEU A 99 5.45 -1.40 10.29
N VAL A 100 4.28 -0.83 10.50
CA VAL A 100 4.00 0.55 10.07
C VAL A 100 4.97 1.52 10.73
N ALA A 101 5.18 1.39 12.04
CA ALA A 101 6.10 2.25 12.77
C ALA A 101 7.52 2.16 12.18
N GLU A 102 8.00 0.97 11.92
CA GLU A 102 9.33 0.77 11.33
C GLU A 102 9.43 1.35 9.93
N VAL A 103 8.45 1.09 9.09
CA VAL A 103 8.41 1.61 7.71
C VAL A 103 8.48 3.14 7.70
N VAL A 104 7.72 3.79 8.57
CA VAL A 104 7.71 5.25 8.66
C VAL A 104 9.02 5.78 9.21
N GLU A 105 9.55 5.19 10.28
CA GLU A 105 10.82 5.62 10.87
C GLU A 105 11.99 5.51 9.90
N GLN A 106 12.03 4.43 9.13
CA GLN A 106 13.12 4.20 8.18
C GLN A 106 12.93 4.95 6.85
N GLY A 107 11.88 5.73 6.73
CA GLY A 107 11.69 6.62 5.58
C GLY A 107 11.01 6.00 4.37
N TRP A 108 10.47 4.79 4.49
CA TRP A 108 9.89 4.07 3.37
C TRP A 108 8.42 4.38 3.12
N GLY A 109 7.74 5.03 4.07
CA GLY A 109 6.34 5.32 3.92
C GLY A 109 5.83 6.39 4.85
N LYS A 110 4.55 6.72 4.67
CA LYS A 110 3.82 7.67 5.51
C LYS A 110 2.46 7.09 5.83
N PHE A 111 1.88 7.53 6.94
CA PHE A 111 0.48 7.25 7.25
C PHE A 111 -0.43 7.99 6.27
N THR A 112 -1.55 7.34 5.90
CA THR A 112 -2.65 8.02 5.25
C THR A 112 -3.80 8.16 6.24
N ARG A 113 -4.68 9.13 6.00
CA ARG A 113 -5.86 9.32 6.86
C ARG A 113 -6.81 8.13 6.82
N TRP A 114 -6.86 7.46 5.71
CA TRP A 114 -7.69 6.27 5.53
C TRP A 114 -7.31 5.18 6.54
N CYS A 115 -6.03 4.92 6.68
CA CYS A 115 -5.53 3.90 7.60
C CYS A 115 -5.86 4.20 9.06
N ARG A 116 -5.95 5.48 9.44
CA ARG A 116 -6.31 5.87 10.79
C ARG A 116 -7.72 5.47 11.18
N GLY A 117 -8.66 5.57 10.25
CA GLY A 117 -10.04 5.17 10.51
C GLY A 117 -10.19 3.68 10.73
N ALA A 118 -9.41 2.88 10.05
CA ALA A 118 -9.46 1.42 10.15
C ALA A 118 -8.97 0.89 11.49
N ARG A 119 -8.19 1.65 12.23
CA ARG A 119 -7.54 1.19 13.45
C ARG A 119 -8.40 1.06 14.68
N ARG A 120 -9.63 1.53 14.64
CA ARG A 120 -10.52 1.45 15.78
C ARG A 120 -11.18 0.10 15.94
N ARG A 121 -10.81 -0.83 15.09
CA ARG A 121 -11.37 -2.17 15.13
C ARG A 121 -10.57 -3.04 16.10
N GLN A 122 -11.19 -4.11 16.53
CA GLN A 122 -10.54 -5.04 17.44
C GLN A 122 -9.31 -5.67 16.78
N PRO A 123 -8.24 -5.87 17.54
CA PRO A 123 -7.05 -6.52 17.00
C PRO A 123 -7.35 -7.95 16.57
N CYS A 124 -6.56 -8.41 15.66
CA CYS A 124 -6.65 -9.79 15.18
C CYS A 124 -6.26 -10.79 16.26
#